data_c3ea269939026f3ee243a3d23e1ecbd2
#
_entry.id   c3ea269939026f3ee243a3d23e1ecbd2
#
_cell.length_a   1.000
_cell.length_b   1.000
_cell.length_c   1.000
_cell.angle_alpha   90.00
_cell.angle_beta   90.00
_cell.angle_gamma   90.00
#
_symmetry.space_group_name_H-M   'P 1'
#
loop_
_entity.id
_entity.type
_entity.pdbx_description
1 polymer ?
#
loop_
_entity_poly.entity_id
_entity_poly.type
_entity_poly.pdbx_seq_one_letter_code
_entity_poly.pdbx_strand_id
1 'polypeptide(L)'
;SLCSRLTRQQKTAFLSTFFIGFFCHIFIFTNSMYNNDDIRYLYVTFDKPELGRWLQTYAAGISSYFSLPAVNGILALVYAGLAAMVLVRIFDLRNTLGVILISGMLITFPTVAAIYSYMFAADPFLLSCLLGTLAAYFVTRTDARWGWLAGAACLCCSVGIYQAYLAFTLILMLLFFVLMLLQPQQYPDRTILTMAIRYVLMLGVGMGAYYIGMTATLAAKHMELSSYQGIDNSSVPGLAEIKNRLLLVFQDFRTSLGPSQVLAFNPWMRAALAVSLIALLLFTAVLYWKHAV
;
A
#
# COMPACT_ATOMS: atom_id res chain seq x y z
N SER A 1 -16.12 -14.19 21.50
CA SER A 1 -16.31 -13.83 20.08
C SER A 1 -15.07 -13.11 19.55
N LEU A 2 -14.79 -13.19 18.25
CA LEU A 2 -13.64 -12.53 17.64
C LEU A 2 -13.66 -10.99 17.87
N CYS A 3 -14.86 -10.40 17.84
CA CYS A 3 -15.08 -8.98 18.09
C CYS A 3 -14.72 -8.51 19.50
N SER A 4 -14.72 -9.39 20.50
CA SER A 4 -14.36 -9.03 21.88
C SER A 4 -12.85 -8.89 22.08
N ARG A 5 -12.03 -9.39 21.16
CA ARG A 5 -10.55 -9.31 21.20
C ARG A 5 -9.99 -8.06 20.50
N LEU A 6 -10.82 -7.32 19.75
CA LEU A 6 -10.39 -6.11 19.05
C LEU A 6 -10.40 -4.91 20.02
N THR A 7 -9.30 -4.13 19.98
CA THR A 7 -9.22 -2.90 20.76
C THR A 7 -10.20 -1.84 20.25
N ARG A 8 -10.52 -0.85 21.10
CA ARG A 8 -11.37 0.28 20.71
C ARG A 8 -10.78 1.01 19.50
N GLN A 9 -9.47 1.23 19.48
CA GLN A 9 -8.77 1.92 18.40
C GLN A 9 -8.85 1.16 17.07
N GLN A 10 -8.75 -0.17 17.09
CA GLN A 10 -8.92 -0.99 15.90
C GLN A 10 -10.33 -0.88 15.32
N LYS A 11 -11.35 -0.96 16.18
CA LYS A 11 -12.75 -0.77 15.75
C LYS A 11 -12.97 0.64 15.18
N THR A 12 -12.41 1.66 15.84
CA THR A 12 -12.47 3.04 15.36
C THR A 12 -11.79 3.17 13.99
N ALA A 13 -10.60 2.58 13.80
CA ALA A 13 -9.90 2.62 12.51
C ALA A 13 -10.73 2.01 11.38
N PHE A 14 -11.28 0.81 11.60
CA PHE A 14 -12.13 0.14 10.62
C PHE A 14 -13.35 0.99 10.26
N LEU A 15 -14.12 1.41 11.27
CA LEU A 15 -15.35 2.16 11.07
C LEU A 15 -15.08 3.52 10.41
N SER A 16 -14.04 4.23 10.87
CA SER A 16 -13.66 5.52 10.27
C SER A 16 -13.26 5.37 8.81
N THR A 17 -12.38 4.40 8.48
CA THR A 17 -11.99 4.14 7.09
C THR A 17 -13.20 3.78 6.23
N PHE A 18 -14.05 2.88 6.73
CA PHE A 18 -15.23 2.42 6.00
C PHE A 18 -16.23 3.56 5.74
N PHE A 19 -16.64 4.29 6.79
CA PHE A 19 -17.67 5.32 6.63
C PHE A 19 -17.15 6.56 5.91
N ILE A 20 -15.93 7.04 6.22
CA ILE A 20 -15.33 8.16 5.49
C ILE A 20 -15.18 7.77 4.01
N GLY A 21 -14.64 6.59 3.72
CA GLY A 21 -14.48 6.10 2.36
C GLY A 21 -15.83 5.92 1.64
N PHE A 22 -16.85 5.38 2.33
CA PHE A 22 -18.18 5.23 1.77
C PHE A 22 -18.76 6.58 1.33
N PHE A 23 -18.74 7.59 2.21
CA PHE A 23 -19.28 8.90 1.88
C PHE A 23 -18.43 9.66 0.83
N CYS A 24 -17.11 9.50 0.84
CA CYS A 24 -16.25 10.12 -0.15
C CYS A 24 -16.40 9.51 -1.55
N HIS A 25 -16.67 8.22 -1.64
CA HIS A 25 -16.67 7.48 -2.90
C HIS A 25 -18.06 6.95 -3.30
N ILE A 26 -19.12 7.26 -2.54
CA ILE A 26 -20.48 6.77 -2.80
C ILE A 26 -20.96 7.04 -4.22
N PHE A 27 -20.58 8.19 -4.77
CA PHE A 27 -20.99 8.56 -6.13
C PHE A 27 -20.50 7.55 -7.15
N ILE A 28 -19.25 7.11 -7.08
CA ILE A 28 -18.69 6.13 -8.02
C ILE A 28 -19.24 4.72 -7.76
N PHE A 29 -19.66 4.41 -6.52
CA PHE A 29 -20.25 3.12 -6.17
C PHE A 29 -21.70 2.97 -6.66
N THR A 30 -22.40 4.08 -6.80
CA THR A 30 -23.82 4.10 -7.20
C THR A 30 -24.04 4.48 -8.65
N ASN A 31 -23.00 4.93 -9.36
CA ASN A 31 -23.06 5.33 -10.74
C ASN A 31 -22.03 4.56 -11.56
N SER A 32 -22.43 4.06 -12.70
CA SER A 32 -21.57 3.33 -13.63
C SER A 32 -20.67 4.29 -14.42
N MET A 33 -19.68 4.86 -13.74
CA MET A 33 -18.69 5.76 -14.36
C MET A 33 -17.48 4.97 -14.84
N TYR A 34 -17.63 4.30 -15.95
CA TYR A 34 -16.58 3.46 -16.51
C TYR A 34 -15.49 4.30 -17.18
N ASN A 35 -14.23 4.00 -16.87
CA ASN A 35 -13.11 4.42 -17.71
C ASN A 35 -12.93 3.49 -18.90
N ASN A 36 -11.95 3.76 -19.77
CA ASN A 36 -11.71 2.95 -20.96
C ASN A 36 -11.37 1.48 -20.63
N ASP A 37 -10.67 1.23 -19.53
CA ASP A 37 -10.32 -0.13 -19.12
C ASP A 37 -11.54 -0.84 -18.50
N ASP A 38 -12.34 -0.16 -17.67
CA ASP A 38 -13.58 -0.75 -17.13
C ASP A 38 -14.52 -1.24 -18.23
N ILE A 39 -14.64 -0.49 -19.34
CA ILE A 39 -15.47 -0.89 -20.48
C ILE A 39 -14.99 -2.21 -21.07
N ARG A 40 -13.67 -2.42 -21.16
CA ARG A 40 -13.10 -3.67 -21.66
C ARG A 40 -13.39 -4.86 -20.77
N TYR A 41 -13.48 -4.62 -19.47
CA TYR A 41 -13.64 -5.66 -18.43
C TYR A 41 -15.05 -5.74 -17.85
N LEU A 42 -16.07 -5.21 -18.56
CA LEU A 42 -17.47 -5.37 -18.16
C LEU A 42 -17.95 -6.83 -18.19
N TYR A 43 -17.45 -7.62 -19.15
CA TYR A 43 -17.88 -9.00 -19.37
C TYR A 43 -16.73 -9.98 -19.58
N VAL A 44 -15.49 -9.51 -19.43
CA VAL A 44 -14.28 -10.31 -19.64
C VAL A 44 -13.43 -10.24 -18.39
N THR A 45 -12.97 -11.39 -17.94
CA THR A 45 -12.09 -11.48 -16.76
C THR A 45 -10.74 -10.79 -17.03
N PHE A 46 -10.31 -9.96 -16.11
CA PHE A 46 -8.98 -9.38 -16.17
C PHE A 46 -7.95 -10.46 -15.84
N ASP A 47 -7.21 -10.91 -16.85
CA ASP A 47 -6.15 -11.90 -16.72
C ASP A 47 -4.91 -11.41 -17.48
N LYS A 48 -3.98 -10.81 -16.76
CA LYS A 48 -2.79 -10.15 -17.29
C LYS A 48 -1.51 -10.57 -16.55
N PRO A 49 -1.18 -11.89 -16.53
CA PRO A 49 0.04 -12.37 -15.88
C PRO A 49 1.30 -11.83 -16.55
N GLU A 50 1.25 -11.47 -17.85
CA GLU A 50 2.35 -10.83 -18.59
C GLU A 50 2.75 -9.47 -18.02
N LEU A 51 1.89 -8.85 -17.18
CA LEU A 51 2.22 -7.65 -16.40
C LEU A 51 2.81 -7.97 -15.03
N GLY A 52 3.15 -9.23 -14.74
CA GLY A 52 3.64 -9.68 -13.45
C GLY A 52 2.54 -9.79 -12.36
N ARG A 53 1.26 -9.64 -12.71
CA ARG A 53 0.10 -9.64 -11.80
C ARG A 53 -0.60 -11.00 -11.80
N TRP A 54 0.16 -12.04 -11.57
CA TRP A 54 -0.30 -13.43 -11.71
C TRP A 54 -1.36 -13.87 -10.69
N LEU A 55 -1.52 -13.16 -9.56
CA LEU A 55 -2.57 -13.41 -8.57
C LEU A 55 -3.78 -12.50 -8.72
N GLN A 56 -3.73 -11.45 -9.56
CA GLN A 56 -4.81 -10.46 -9.64
C GLN A 56 -6.14 -11.08 -10.07
N THR A 57 -6.13 -12.01 -11.02
CA THR A 57 -7.33 -12.70 -11.50
C THR A 57 -8.04 -13.45 -10.37
N TYR A 58 -7.28 -14.16 -9.53
CA TYR A 58 -7.85 -14.89 -8.40
C TYR A 58 -8.38 -13.95 -7.32
N ALA A 59 -7.69 -12.84 -7.07
CA ALA A 59 -8.13 -11.82 -6.13
C ALA A 59 -9.42 -11.13 -6.57
N ALA A 60 -9.54 -10.78 -7.85
CA ALA A 60 -10.77 -10.22 -8.43
C ALA A 60 -11.92 -11.22 -8.37
N GLY A 61 -11.66 -12.52 -8.45
CA GLY A 61 -12.68 -13.56 -8.35
C GLY A 61 -13.34 -13.68 -6.98
N ILE A 62 -12.82 -13.03 -5.94
CA ILE A 62 -13.47 -12.96 -4.64
C ILE A 62 -14.77 -12.15 -4.72
N SER A 63 -14.82 -11.12 -5.57
CA SER A 63 -16.02 -10.32 -5.82
C SER A 63 -16.79 -10.85 -7.03
N SER A 64 -16.40 -10.48 -8.23
CA SER A 64 -17.21 -10.70 -9.43
C SER A 64 -16.43 -10.98 -10.71
N TYR A 65 -15.13 -10.82 -10.74
CA TYR A 65 -14.27 -10.71 -11.93
C TYR A 65 -14.58 -9.50 -12.84
N PHE A 66 -15.69 -8.82 -12.64
CA PHE A 66 -16.20 -7.76 -13.50
C PHE A 66 -16.33 -6.45 -12.74
N SER A 67 -16.55 -5.38 -13.50
CA SER A 67 -16.82 -4.06 -12.92
C SER A 67 -18.25 -3.98 -12.37
N LEU A 68 -18.39 -4.31 -11.08
CA LEU A 68 -19.63 -4.13 -10.30
C LEU A 68 -19.42 -3.06 -9.23
N PRO A 69 -19.69 -1.77 -9.52
CA PRO A 69 -19.24 -0.65 -8.69
C PRO A 69 -19.56 -0.79 -7.19
N ALA A 70 -20.78 -1.16 -6.84
CA ALA A 70 -21.19 -1.30 -5.44
C ALA A 70 -20.47 -2.48 -4.74
N VAL A 71 -20.34 -3.62 -5.41
CA VAL A 71 -19.73 -4.83 -4.84
C VAL A 71 -18.22 -4.64 -4.67
N ASN A 72 -17.53 -4.26 -5.74
CA ASN A 72 -16.09 -4.04 -5.74
C ASN A 72 -15.72 -2.90 -4.80
N GLY A 73 -16.48 -1.79 -4.82
CA GLY A 73 -16.25 -0.62 -3.97
C GLY A 73 -16.42 -0.94 -2.49
N ILE A 74 -17.48 -1.61 -2.08
CA ILE A 74 -17.71 -1.98 -0.67
C ILE A 74 -16.65 -2.97 -0.20
N LEU A 75 -16.30 -3.99 -1.01
CA LEU A 75 -15.27 -4.95 -0.64
C LEU A 75 -13.89 -4.28 -0.51
N ALA A 76 -13.57 -3.35 -1.41
CA ALA A 76 -12.37 -2.51 -1.34
C ALA A 76 -12.31 -1.71 -0.03
N LEU A 77 -13.44 -1.10 0.41
CA LEU A 77 -13.54 -0.40 1.69
C LEU A 77 -13.32 -1.32 2.89
N VAL A 78 -13.83 -2.56 2.83
CA VAL A 78 -13.57 -3.56 3.88
C VAL A 78 -12.09 -3.87 3.97
N TYR A 79 -11.41 -4.11 2.85
CA TYR A 79 -9.97 -4.36 2.84
C TYR A 79 -9.16 -3.15 3.35
N ALA A 80 -9.51 -1.93 2.94
CA ALA A 80 -8.89 -0.71 3.45
C ALA A 80 -9.10 -0.54 4.96
N GLY A 81 -10.31 -0.81 5.46
CA GLY A 81 -10.64 -0.79 6.88
C GLY A 81 -9.83 -1.81 7.69
N LEU A 82 -9.68 -3.02 7.17
CA LEU A 82 -8.82 -4.05 7.78
C LEU A 82 -7.34 -3.62 7.78
N ALA A 83 -6.85 -3.02 6.69
CA ALA A 83 -5.49 -2.47 6.63
C ALA A 83 -5.30 -1.38 7.69
N ALA A 84 -6.25 -0.46 7.85
CA ALA A 84 -6.22 0.57 8.90
C ALA A 84 -6.15 -0.02 10.32
N MET A 85 -6.90 -1.10 10.60
CA MET A 85 -6.81 -1.82 11.88
C MET A 85 -5.41 -2.37 12.13
N VAL A 86 -4.76 -2.89 11.09
CA VAL A 86 -3.39 -3.43 11.19
C VAL A 86 -2.39 -2.30 11.39
N LEU A 87 -2.54 -1.15 10.72
CA LEU A 87 -1.70 0.05 10.94
C LEU A 87 -1.74 0.52 12.39
N VAL A 88 -2.93 0.55 13.00
CA VAL A 88 -3.08 0.87 14.45
C VAL A 88 -2.22 -0.05 15.31
N ARG A 89 -2.11 -1.32 14.97
CA ARG A 89 -1.28 -2.30 15.68
C ARG A 89 0.21 -2.13 15.40
N ILE A 90 0.59 -1.83 14.15
CA ILE A 90 2.00 -1.61 13.78
C ILE A 90 2.57 -0.43 14.57
N PHE A 91 1.82 0.68 14.66
CA PHE A 91 2.31 1.94 15.23
C PHE A 91 1.84 2.20 16.67
N ASP A 92 1.13 1.24 17.31
CA ASP A 92 0.54 1.36 18.66
C ASP A 92 -0.24 2.67 18.86
N LEU A 93 -1.12 2.99 17.90
CA LEU A 93 -1.87 4.24 17.92
C LEU A 93 -2.96 4.20 19.00
N ARG A 94 -2.84 5.09 20.00
CA ARG A 94 -3.74 5.13 21.17
C ARG A 94 -4.73 6.28 21.12
N ASN A 95 -4.36 7.39 20.47
CA ASN A 95 -5.21 8.58 20.37
C ASN A 95 -6.34 8.36 19.35
N THR A 96 -7.58 8.44 19.79
CA THR A 96 -8.76 8.22 18.95
C THR A 96 -8.87 9.20 17.79
N LEU A 97 -8.56 10.50 18.02
CA LEU A 97 -8.57 11.50 16.94
C LEU A 97 -7.47 11.21 15.91
N GLY A 98 -6.27 10.86 16.36
CA GLY A 98 -5.17 10.45 15.47
C GLY A 98 -5.53 9.24 14.62
N VAL A 99 -6.21 8.24 15.21
CA VAL A 99 -6.70 7.07 14.48
C VAL A 99 -7.73 7.46 13.39
N ILE A 100 -8.69 8.34 13.71
CA ILE A 100 -9.70 8.83 12.74
C ILE A 100 -9.01 9.58 11.60
N LEU A 101 -8.07 10.48 11.91
CA LEU A 101 -7.35 11.28 10.91
C LEU A 101 -6.52 10.39 9.97
N ILE A 102 -5.75 9.44 10.52
CA ILE A 102 -4.94 8.52 9.72
C ILE A 102 -5.84 7.64 8.85
N SER A 103 -6.95 7.15 9.39
CA SER A 103 -7.94 6.35 8.65
C SER A 103 -8.57 7.15 7.52
N GLY A 104 -8.93 8.41 7.78
CA GLY A 104 -9.44 9.32 6.76
C GLY A 104 -8.41 9.59 5.68
N MET A 105 -7.17 9.94 6.05
CA MET A 105 -6.09 10.16 5.09
C MET A 105 -5.82 8.93 4.21
N LEU A 106 -5.83 7.73 4.79
CA LEU A 106 -5.61 6.50 4.04
C LEU A 106 -6.63 6.34 2.91
N ILE A 107 -7.91 6.55 3.18
CA ILE A 107 -8.98 6.26 2.22
C ILE A 107 -9.30 7.42 1.28
N THR A 108 -8.98 8.67 1.67
CA THR A 108 -9.21 9.85 0.84
C THR A 108 -7.98 10.29 0.05
N PHE A 109 -6.87 9.60 0.18
CA PHE A 109 -5.65 9.94 -0.54
C PHE A 109 -5.88 9.88 -2.06
N PRO A 110 -5.37 10.84 -2.85
CA PRO A 110 -5.68 10.92 -4.29
C PRO A 110 -5.40 9.64 -5.08
N THR A 111 -4.35 8.88 -4.73
CA THR A 111 -4.08 7.59 -5.40
C THR A 111 -5.14 6.54 -5.10
N VAL A 112 -5.75 6.55 -3.91
CA VAL A 112 -6.87 5.66 -3.59
C VAL A 112 -8.12 6.05 -4.36
N ALA A 113 -8.39 7.35 -4.50
CA ALA A 113 -9.47 7.83 -5.36
C ALA A 113 -9.26 7.39 -6.83
N ALA A 114 -8.00 7.43 -7.31
CA ALA A 114 -7.65 6.93 -8.64
C ALA A 114 -7.86 5.42 -8.80
N ILE A 115 -7.67 4.62 -7.74
CA ILE A 115 -7.99 3.17 -7.75
C ILE A 115 -9.46 2.94 -8.06
N TYR A 116 -10.35 3.72 -7.48
CA TYR A 116 -11.79 3.59 -7.73
C TYR A 116 -12.21 4.00 -9.15
N SER A 117 -11.34 4.66 -9.92
CA SER A 117 -11.57 4.84 -11.35
C SER A 117 -11.35 3.56 -12.18
N TYR A 118 -10.73 2.52 -11.59
CA TYR A 118 -10.55 1.18 -12.16
C TYR A 118 -11.37 0.18 -11.35
N MET A 119 -12.69 0.29 -11.42
CA MET A 119 -13.60 -0.41 -10.51
C MET A 119 -13.46 -1.93 -10.57
N PHE A 120 -13.21 -2.51 -11.76
CA PHE A 120 -12.95 -3.95 -11.93
C PHE A 120 -11.74 -4.47 -11.15
N ALA A 121 -10.84 -3.57 -10.74
CA ALA A 121 -9.60 -3.90 -10.02
C ALA A 121 -9.52 -3.23 -8.63
N ALA A 122 -10.53 -2.49 -8.19
CA ALA A 122 -10.49 -1.74 -6.95
C ALA A 122 -10.35 -2.65 -5.72
N ASP A 123 -11.13 -3.71 -5.62
CA ASP A 123 -11.06 -4.67 -4.52
C ASP A 123 -9.75 -5.48 -4.50
N PRO A 124 -9.22 -6.06 -5.59
CA PRO A 124 -7.92 -6.72 -5.54
C PRO A 124 -6.77 -5.76 -5.22
N PHE A 125 -6.83 -4.51 -5.66
CA PHE A 125 -5.81 -3.54 -5.31
C PHE A 125 -5.82 -3.22 -3.82
N LEU A 126 -6.98 -3.02 -3.20
CA LEU A 126 -7.07 -2.80 -1.75
C LEU A 126 -6.79 -4.08 -0.94
N LEU A 127 -7.06 -5.27 -1.49
CA LEU A 127 -6.58 -6.53 -0.92
C LEU A 127 -5.04 -6.60 -0.92
N SER A 128 -4.40 -6.19 -2.02
CA SER A 128 -2.94 -6.07 -2.09
C SER A 128 -2.39 -5.11 -1.03
N CYS A 129 -3.05 -3.97 -0.81
CA CYS A 129 -2.74 -3.03 0.27
C CYS A 129 -2.81 -3.70 1.65
N LEU A 130 -3.88 -4.42 1.93
CA LEU A 130 -4.06 -5.17 3.17
C LEU A 130 -2.94 -6.20 3.37
N LEU A 131 -2.64 -6.99 2.34
CA LEU A 131 -1.58 -8.00 2.39
C LEU A 131 -0.20 -7.37 2.61
N GLY A 132 0.11 -6.25 1.95
CA GLY A 132 1.33 -5.48 2.19
C GLY A 132 1.42 -4.94 3.62
N THR A 133 0.30 -4.47 4.17
CA THR A 133 0.22 -4.04 5.59
C THR A 133 0.42 -5.22 6.55
N LEU A 134 -0.17 -6.38 6.25
CA LEU A 134 0.03 -7.61 7.02
C LEU A 134 1.48 -8.10 6.95
N ALA A 135 2.13 -7.99 5.79
CA ALA A 135 3.55 -8.32 5.66
C ALA A 135 4.41 -7.48 6.61
N ALA A 136 4.18 -6.16 6.64
CA ALA A 136 4.84 -5.26 7.58
C ALA A 136 4.51 -5.62 9.04
N TYR A 137 3.26 -5.94 9.37
CA TYR A 137 2.86 -6.35 10.71
C TYR A 137 3.57 -7.62 11.18
N PHE A 138 3.56 -8.67 10.36
CA PHE A 138 4.16 -9.96 10.75
C PHE A 138 5.66 -9.85 10.98
N VAL A 139 6.35 -9.03 10.22
CA VAL A 139 7.79 -8.83 10.40
C VAL A 139 8.12 -7.94 11.59
N THR A 140 7.27 -6.93 11.90
CA THR A 140 7.56 -5.92 12.94
C THR A 140 7.04 -6.26 14.31
N ARG A 141 5.85 -6.86 14.40
CA ARG A 141 5.09 -7.00 15.67
C ARG A 141 4.88 -8.44 16.12
N THR A 142 5.29 -9.41 15.33
CA THR A 142 5.15 -10.81 15.72
C THR A 142 6.44 -11.32 16.36
N ASP A 143 6.38 -11.68 17.65
CA ASP A 143 7.51 -12.26 18.38
C ASP A 143 7.83 -13.69 17.93
N ALA A 144 6.92 -14.31 17.17
CA ALA A 144 7.13 -15.66 16.64
C ALA A 144 8.37 -15.72 15.75
N ARG A 145 9.19 -16.73 15.98
CA ARG A 145 10.43 -17.00 15.21
C ARG A 145 10.20 -16.97 13.70
N TRP A 146 9.03 -17.43 13.26
CA TRP A 146 8.63 -17.54 11.85
C TRP A 146 7.75 -16.37 11.34
N GLY A 147 7.61 -15.30 12.12
CA GLY A 147 6.81 -14.13 11.73
C GLY A 147 7.26 -13.52 10.40
N TRP A 148 8.56 -13.43 10.15
CA TRP A 148 9.11 -12.95 8.87
C TRP A 148 8.69 -13.82 7.67
N LEU A 149 8.52 -15.14 7.85
CA LEU A 149 8.07 -16.03 6.78
C LEU A 149 6.59 -15.81 6.44
N ALA A 150 5.73 -15.61 7.45
CA ALA A 150 4.35 -15.19 7.22
C ALA A 150 4.30 -13.84 6.51
N GLY A 151 5.19 -12.90 6.89
CA GLY A 151 5.37 -11.63 6.20
C GLY A 151 5.77 -11.82 4.74
N ALA A 152 6.72 -12.72 4.45
CA ALA A 152 7.15 -13.04 3.09
C ALA A 152 6.02 -13.61 2.22
N ALA A 153 5.20 -14.51 2.77
CA ALA A 153 4.02 -15.02 2.07
C ALA A 153 3.00 -13.92 1.75
N CYS A 154 2.71 -13.05 2.72
CA CYS A 154 1.83 -11.89 2.49
C CYS A 154 2.40 -10.93 1.45
N LEU A 155 3.72 -10.67 1.47
CA LEU A 155 4.39 -9.84 0.48
C LEU A 155 4.32 -10.43 -0.93
N CYS A 156 4.61 -11.72 -1.07
CA CYS A 156 4.49 -12.45 -2.33
C CYS A 156 3.09 -12.30 -2.93
N CYS A 157 2.05 -12.53 -2.12
CA CYS A 157 0.67 -12.37 -2.57
C CYS A 157 0.33 -10.92 -2.91
N SER A 158 0.76 -9.95 -2.09
CA SER A 158 0.54 -8.53 -2.34
C SER A 158 1.13 -8.11 -3.70
N VAL A 159 2.41 -8.39 -3.91
CA VAL A 159 3.11 -8.04 -5.16
C VAL A 159 2.55 -8.82 -6.36
N GLY A 160 2.17 -10.08 -6.17
CA GLY A 160 1.53 -10.92 -7.19
C GLY A 160 0.15 -10.42 -7.62
N ILE A 161 -0.54 -9.67 -6.78
CA ILE A 161 -1.80 -8.96 -7.13
C ILE A 161 -1.48 -7.62 -7.79
N TYR A 162 -0.65 -6.77 -7.12
CA TYR A 162 -0.31 -5.45 -7.64
C TYR A 162 1.02 -4.94 -7.09
N GLN A 163 2.02 -4.83 -7.95
CA GLN A 163 3.41 -4.51 -7.59
C GLN A 163 3.59 -3.15 -6.89
N ALA A 164 2.71 -2.18 -7.15
CA ALA A 164 2.82 -0.85 -6.55
C ALA A 164 2.79 -0.87 -5.01
N TYR A 165 2.16 -1.88 -4.40
CA TYR A 165 2.10 -2.01 -2.95
C TYR A 165 3.39 -2.53 -2.30
N LEU A 166 4.38 -2.96 -3.09
CA LEU A 166 5.74 -3.17 -2.57
C LEU A 166 6.31 -1.90 -1.95
N ALA A 167 6.21 -0.77 -2.66
CA ALA A 167 6.68 0.52 -2.15
C ALA A 167 5.96 0.93 -0.85
N PHE A 168 4.64 0.72 -0.78
CA PHE A 168 3.86 0.98 0.41
C PHE A 168 4.34 0.13 1.61
N THR A 169 4.56 -1.17 1.40
CA THR A 169 5.08 -2.08 2.43
C THR A 169 6.47 -1.65 2.92
N LEU A 170 7.37 -1.29 1.99
CA LEU A 170 8.71 -0.80 2.32
C LEU A 170 8.66 0.49 3.15
N ILE A 171 7.77 1.42 2.81
CA ILE A 171 7.59 2.66 3.57
C ILE A 171 7.12 2.36 5.00
N LEU A 172 6.16 1.46 5.19
CA LEU A 172 5.70 1.08 6.53
C LEU A 172 6.82 0.47 7.37
N MET A 173 7.63 -0.40 6.77
CA MET A 173 8.78 -1.00 7.43
C MET A 173 9.84 0.04 7.79
N LEU A 174 10.13 0.95 6.87
CA LEU A 174 11.09 2.05 7.09
C LEU A 174 10.63 2.98 8.20
N LEU A 175 9.35 3.39 8.19
CA LEU A 175 8.78 4.23 9.24
C LEU A 175 8.88 3.55 10.61
N PHE A 176 8.57 2.26 10.69
CA PHE A 176 8.73 1.52 11.94
C PHE A 176 10.19 1.43 12.37
N PHE A 177 11.11 1.21 11.44
CA PHE A 177 12.54 1.17 11.72
C PHE A 177 13.07 2.52 12.23
N VAL A 178 12.64 3.62 11.64
CA VAL A 178 12.96 4.99 12.13
C VAL A 178 12.43 5.21 13.54
N LEU A 179 11.19 4.77 13.83
CA LEU A 179 10.65 4.85 15.20
C LEU A 179 11.48 4.06 16.21
N MET A 180 12.00 2.88 15.85
CA MET A 180 12.90 2.11 16.71
C MET A 180 14.19 2.87 16.99
N LEU A 181 14.79 3.50 15.96
CA LEU A 181 16.01 4.31 16.12
C LEU A 181 15.80 5.54 16.99
N LEU A 182 14.61 6.13 16.96
CA LEU A 182 14.26 7.28 17.80
C LEU A 182 13.95 6.91 19.26
N GLN A 183 13.83 5.62 19.57
CA GLN A 183 13.52 5.12 20.92
C GLN A 183 14.58 4.11 21.40
N PRO A 184 15.87 4.50 21.52
CA PRO A 184 16.95 3.59 21.82
C PRO A 184 16.82 2.93 23.21
N GLN A 185 16.15 3.57 24.16
CA GLN A 185 15.88 3.00 25.48
C GLN A 185 14.91 1.83 25.44
N GLN A 186 13.98 1.83 24.47
CA GLN A 186 13.00 0.76 24.29
C GLN A 186 13.52 -0.33 23.35
N TYR A 187 14.39 0.02 22.39
CA TYR A 187 14.90 -0.89 21.36
C TYR A 187 16.43 -0.88 21.37
N PRO A 188 17.08 -1.82 22.09
CA PRO A 188 18.55 -1.95 22.07
C PRO A 188 19.05 -2.35 20.67
N ASP A 189 20.32 -2.03 20.38
CA ASP A 189 20.96 -2.24 19.06
C ASP A 189 20.81 -3.67 18.54
N ARG A 190 20.88 -4.65 19.42
CA ARG A 190 20.67 -6.07 19.05
C ARG A 190 19.26 -6.31 18.48
N THR A 191 18.26 -5.64 19.02
CA THR A 191 16.87 -5.75 18.53
C THR A 191 16.74 -5.09 17.17
N ILE A 192 17.37 -3.92 16.98
CA ILE A 192 17.40 -3.19 15.72
C ILE A 192 18.06 -4.03 14.62
N LEU A 193 19.23 -4.62 14.92
CA LEU A 193 19.94 -5.49 13.99
C LEU A 193 19.10 -6.73 13.63
N THR A 194 18.49 -7.37 14.62
CA THR A 194 17.62 -8.53 14.39
C THR A 194 16.43 -8.16 13.48
N MET A 195 15.85 -6.98 13.69
CA MET A 195 14.75 -6.48 12.84
C MET A 195 15.22 -6.22 11.42
N ALA A 196 16.39 -5.61 11.22
CA ALA A 196 16.97 -5.39 9.90
C ALA A 196 17.18 -6.73 9.16
N ILE A 197 17.72 -7.73 9.84
CA ILE A 197 17.89 -9.08 9.25
C ILE A 197 16.53 -9.69 8.87
N ARG A 198 15.52 -9.60 9.74
CA ARG A 198 14.16 -10.09 9.44
C ARG A 198 13.56 -9.39 8.22
N TYR A 199 13.79 -8.09 8.05
CA TYR A 199 13.36 -7.33 6.88
C TYR A 199 14.00 -7.85 5.60
N VAL A 200 15.32 -8.03 5.60
CA VAL A 200 16.05 -8.54 4.44
C VAL A 200 15.58 -9.95 4.08
N LEU A 201 15.42 -10.83 5.07
CA LEU A 201 14.92 -12.19 4.85
C LEU A 201 13.49 -12.20 4.29
N MET A 202 12.60 -11.39 4.86
CA MET A 202 11.22 -11.28 4.38
C MET A 202 11.18 -10.77 2.93
N LEU A 203 11.95 -9.74 2.61
CA LEU A 203 12.00 -9.18 1.25
C LEU A 203 12.60 -10.18 0.27
N GLY A 204 13.74 -10.80 0.61
CA GLY A 204 14.42 -11.75 -0.26
C GLY A 204 13.55 -12.98 -0.57
N VAL A 205 12.98 -13.59 0.48
CA VAL A 205 12.12 -14.78 0.31
C VAL A 205 10.78 -14.42 -0.34
N GLY A 206 10.16 -13.30 0.05
CA GLY A 206 8.88 -12.87 -0.50
C GLY A 206 8.98 -12.50 -1.99
N MET A 207 10.01 -11.75 -2.38
CA MET A 207 10.26 -11.40 -3.78
C MET A 207 10.74 -12.60 -4.61
N GLY A 208 11.54 -13.50 -4.02
CA GLY A 208 11.92 -14.76 -4.65
C GLY A 208 10.71 -15.64 -4.94
N ALA A 209 9.81 -15.81 -3.98
CA ALA A 209 8.57 -16.55 -4.14
C ALA A 209 7.65 -15.90 -5.19
N TYR A 210 7.54 -14.56 -5.19
CA TYR A 210 6.82 -13.82 -6.22
C TYR A 210 7.39 -14.10 -7.62
N TYR A 211 8.70 -14.03 -7.78
CA TYR A 211 9.36 -14.27 -9.07
C TYR A 211 9.14 -15.71 -9.56
N ILE A 212 9.25 -16.70 -8.67
CA ILE A 212 8.97 -18.09 -8.99
C ILE A 212 7.52 -18.28 -9.42
N GLY A 213 6.56 -17.71 -8.69
CA GLY A 213 5.14 -17.78 -9.03
C GLY A 213 4.81 -17.12 -10.38
N MET A 214 5.42 -15.96 -10.65
CA MET A 214 5.28 -15.26 -11.92
C MET A 214 5.82 -16.08 -13.09
N THR A 215 7.06 -16.55 -12.99
CA THR A 215 7.69 -17.34 -14.07
C THR A 215 6.99 -18.66 -14.31
N ALA A 216 6.55 -19.35 -13.26
CA ALA A 216 5.77 -20.57 -13.37
C ALA A 216 4.42 -20.34 -14.07
N THR A 217 3.74 -19.22 -13.75
CA THR A 217 2.47 -18.88 -14.38
C THR A 217 2.64 -18.52 -15.85
N LEU A 218 3.67 -17.72 -16.21
CA LEU A 218 3.99 -17.38 -17.59
C LEU A 218 4.32 -18.63 -18.40
N ALA A 219 5.16 -19.52 -17.86
CA ALA A 219 5.49 -20.78 -18.52
C ALA A 219 4.26 -21.69 -18.75
N ALA A 220 3.39 -21.81 -17.74
CA ALA A 220 2.16 -22.61 -17.85
C ALA A 220 1.16 -22.06 -18.87
N LYS A 221 1.16 -20.73 -19.09
CA LYS A 221 0.29 -20.05 -20.07
C LYS A 221 0.97 -19.83 -21.42
N HIS A 222 2.22 -20.24 -21.60
CA HIS A 222 3.03 -19.99 -22.80
C HIS A 222 3.11 -18.51 -23.15
N MET A 223 3.27 -17.64 -22.15
CA MET A 223 3.32 -16.19 -22.30
C MET A 223 4.71 -15.67 -21.91
N GLU A 224 5.09 -14.53 -22.50
CA GLU A 224 6.30 -13.79 -22.13
C GLU A 224 5.94 -12.56 -21.30
N LEU A 225 6.92 -12.04 -20.56
CA LEU A 225 6.76 -10.80 -19.81
C LEU A 225 6.60 -9.63 -20.78
N SER A 226 5.63 -8.77 -20.52
CA SER A 226 5.34 -7.62 -21.36
C SER A 226 6.43 -6.56 -21.26
N SER A 227 6.74 -5.89 -22.37
CA SER A 227 7.60 -4.69 -22.39
C SER A 227 6.88 -3.42 -21.88
N TYR A 228 5.60 -3.54 -21.50
CA TYR A 228 4.81 -2.41 -21.02
C TYR A 228 5.45 -1.75 -19.81
N GLN A 229 5.73 -0.45 -19.91
CA GLN A 229 6.39 0.35 -18.88
C GLN A 229 7.77 -0.19 -18.42
N GLY A 230 8.45 -0.96 -19.26
CA GLY A 230 9.77 -1.48 -18.97
C GLY A 230 9.79 -2.63 -17.94
N ILE A 231 8.69 -3.36 -17.78
CA ILE A 231 8.59 -4.49 -16.85
C ILE A 231 9.61 -5.59 -17.21
N ASP A 232 9.86 -5.82 -18.51
CA ASP A 232 10.86 -6.73 -19.05
C ASP A 232 12.31 -6.31 -18.77
N ASN A 233 12.55 -4.99 -18.59
CA ASN A 233 13.87 -4.40 -18.37
C ASN A 233 14.21 -4.21 -16.88
N SER A 234 13.59 -4.97 -15.98
CA SER A 234 13.83 -4.91 -14.52
C SER A 234 15.17 -5.57 -14.12
N SER A 235 16.25 -5.31 -14.90
CA SER A 235 17.62 -5.70 -14.54
C SER A 235 18.12 -4.90 -13.34
N VAL A 236 18.98 -5.52 -12.53
CA VAL A 236 19.64 -4.80 -11.42
C VAL A 236 20.53 -3.73 -12.03
N PRO A 237 20.27 -2.43 -11.75
CA PRO A 237 21.03 -1.35 -12.37
C PRO A 237 22.47 -1.35 -11.88
N GLY A 238 23.43 -1.08 -12.77
CA GLY A 238 24.80 -0.78 -12.39
C GLY A 238 24.88 0.50 -11.53
N LEU A 239 25.97 0.66 -10.77
CA LEU A 239 26.17 1.82 -9.87
C LEU A 239 26.00 3.18 -10.57
N ALA A 240 26.44 3.30 -11.82
CA ALA A 240 26.28 4.52 -12.61
C ALA A 240 24.80 4.82 -12.94
N GLU A 241 24.00 3.80 -13.15
CA GLU A 241 22.58 3.92 -13.45
C GLU A 241 21.76 4.26 -12.21
N ILE A 242 22.18 3.83 -11.01
CA ILE A 242 21.52 4.18 -9.74
C ILE A 242 21.43 5.69 -9.56
N LYS A 243 22.51 6.42 -9.85
CA LYS A 243 22.52 7.90 -9.77
C LYS A 243 21.46 8.52 -10.69
N ASN A 244 21.37 8.05 -11.93
CA ASN A 244 20.38 8.55 -12.89
C ASN A 244 18.95 8.21 -12.46
N ARG A 245 18.72 7.00 -11.96
CA ARG A 245 17.41 6.61 -11.42
C ARG A 245 17.01 7.43 -10.20
N LEU A 246 17.93 7.74 -9.29
CA LEU A 246 17.66 8.65 -8.16
C LEU A 246 17.31 10.07 -8.62
N LEU A 247 17.98 10.59 -9.64
CA LEU A 247 17.63 11.89 -10.23
C LEU A 247 16.24 11.86 -10.85
N LEU A 248 15.87 10.80 -11.58
CA LEU A 248 14.53 10.62 -12.13
C LEU A 248 13.48 10.57 -11.03
N VAL A 249 13.69 9.79 -9.96
CA VAL A 249 12.78 9.75 -8.81
C VAL A 249 12.60 11.14 -8.19
N PHE A 250 13.69 11.91 -8.05
CA PHE A 250 13.59 13.28 -7.54
C PHE A 250 12.84 14.21 -8.49
N GLN A 251 13.04 14.08 -9.81
CA GLN A 251 12.28 14.83 -10.82
C GLN A 251 10.79 14.46 -10.78
N ASP A 252 10.46 13.18 -10.69
CA ASP A 252 9.09 12.69 -10.59
C ASP A 252 8.42 13.20 -9.32
N PHE A 253 9.13 13.18 -8.18
CA PHE A 253 8.66 13.74 -6.92
C PHE A 253 8.39 15.25 -7.05
N ARG A 254 9.34 16.00 -7.62
CA ARG A 254 9.18 17.45 -7.89
C ARG A 254 8.01 17.71 -8.83
N THR A 255 7.84 16.89 -9.85
CA THR A 255 6.75 17.00 -10.83
C THR A 255 5.41 16.66 -10.19
N SER A 256 5.36 15.66 -9.32
CA SER A 256 4.12 15.25 -8.63
C SER A 256 3.66 16.24 -7.58
N LEU A 257 4.60 16.87 -6.85
CA LEU A 257 4.29 17.91 -5.85
C LEU A 257 4.19 19.33 -6.45
N GLY A 258 4.76 19.52 -7.63
CA GLY A 258 4.80 20.81 -8.31
C GLY A 258 3.50 21.13 -9.07
N PRO A 259 3.58 22.02 -10.06
CA PRO A 259 2.44 22.43 -10.89
C PRO A 259 1.96 21.31 -11.84
N SER A 260 2.35 20.06 -11.60
CA SER A 260 1.91 18.94 -12.41
C SER A 260 0.45 18.60 -12.17
N GLN A 261 -0.15 18.02 -13.17
CA GLN A 261 -1.57 17.70 -13.22
C GLN A 261 -1.95 16.44 -12.41
N VAL A 262 -1.00 15.82 -11.68
CA VAL A 262 -1.24 14.51 -11.06
C VAL A 262 -1.87 14.61 -9.68
N LEU A 263 -1.26 15.38 -8.74
CA LEU A 263 -1.76 15.47 -7.37
C LEU A 263 -2.42 16.81 -7.05
N ALA A 264 -2.11 17.87 -7.79
CA ALA A 264 -2.57 19.21 -7.51
C ALA A 264 -2.87 20.00 -8.79
N PHE A 265 -3.92 19.59 -9.51
CA PHE A 265 -4.28 20.17 -10.81
C PHE A 265 -4.96 21.53 -10.73
N ASN A 266 -5.36 21.98 -9.54
CA ASN A 266 -5.91 23.32 -9.36
C ASN A 266 -5.15 24.13 -8.29
N PRO A 267 -5.21 25.49 -8.32
CA PRO A 267 -4.47 26.35 -7.39
C PRO A 267 -4.79 26.09 -5.91
N TRP A 268 -6.03 25.76 -5.59
CA TRP A 268 -6.47 25.50 -4.21
C TRP A 268 -5.87 24.22 -3.66
N MET A 269 -5.80 23.17 -4.46
CA MET A 269 -5.13 21.91 -4.07
C MET A 269 -3.63 22.12 -3.86
N ARG A 270 -2.98 22.95 -4.70
CA ARG A 270 -1.56 23.29 -4.51
C ARG A 270 -1.34 24.08 -3.22
N ALA A 271 -2.20 25.06 -2.93
CA ALA A 271 -2.14 25.81 -1.69
C ALA A 271 -2.36 24.88 -0.47
N ALA A 272 -3.36 24.01 -0.51
CA ALA A 272 -3.62 23.04 0.55
C ALA A 272 -2.45 22.08 0.76
N LEU A 273 -1.84 21.57 -0.31
CA LEU A 273 -0.66 20.71 -0.25
C LEU A 273 0.54 21.46 0.36
N ALA A 274 0.81 22.68 -0.10
CA ALA A 274 1.89 23.51 0.42
C ALA A 274 1.71 23.80 1.92
N VAL A 275 0.49 24.20 2.34
CA VAL A 275 0.17 24.41 3.76
C VAL A 275 0.37 23.13 4.57
N SER A 276 -0.08 21.98 4.07
CA SER A 276 0.09 20.70 4.73
C SER A 276 1.56 20.30 4.91
N LEU A 277 2.38 20.53 3.88
CA LEU A 277 3.83 20.25 3.94
C LEU A 277 4.54 21.20 4.92
N ILE A 278 4.22 22.49 4.90
CA ILE A 278 4.76 23.47 5.85
C ILE A 278 4.35 23.11 7.27
N ALA A 279 3.08 22.79 7.51
CA ALA A 279 2.59 22.36 8.82
C ALA A 279 3.32 21.11 9.33
N LEU A 280 3.56 20.12 8.45
CA LEU A 280 4.30 18.91 8.77
C LEU A 280 5.76 19.22 9.15
N LEU A 281 6.43 20.10 8.39
CA LEU A 281 7.81 20.52 8.68
C LEU A 281 7.90 21.27 10.01
N LEU A 282 6.98 22.20 10.26
CA LEU A 282 6.93 22.94 11.53
C LEU A 282 6.65 22.01 12.70
N PHE A 283 5.71 21.08 12.55
CA PHE A 283 5.41 20.10 13.59
C PHE A 283 6.61 19.19 13.88
N THR A 284 7.31 18.73 12.85
CA THR A 284 8.53 17.93 12.98
C THR A 284 9.64 18.72 13.69
N ALA A 285 9.81 20.00 13.33
CA ALA A 285 10.80 20.87 13.98
C ALA A 285 10.47 21.10 15.46
N VAL A 286 9.20 21.32 15.80
CA VAL A 286 8.75 21.47 17.19
C VAL A 286 8.96 20.18 17.99
N LEU A 287 8.65 19.01 17.41
CA LEU A 287 8.92 17.74 18.06
C LEU A 287 10.41 17.52 18.30
N TYR A 288 11.22 17.78 17.27
CA TYR A 288 12.68 17.68 17.41
C TYR A 288 13.21 18.58 18.52
N TRP A 289 12.77 19.84 18.58
CA TRP A 289 13.18 20.79 19.61
C TRP A 289 12.77 20.33 21.01
N LYS A 290 11.57 19.81 21.18
CA LYS A 290 11.09 19.28 22.49
C LYS A 290 11.84 18.04 22.95
N HIS A 291 12.45 17.28 22.06
CA HIS A 291 13.20 16.06 22.41
C HIS A 291 14.72 16.27 22.44
N ALA A 292 15.22 17.39 21.89
CA ALA A 292 16.63 17.74 21.88
C ALA A 292 17.04 18.62 23.08
N VAL A 293 16.06 19.15 23.81
CA VAL A 293 16.19 19.87 25.08
C VAL A 293 15.67 18.99 26.22
#